data_874fa601e203d986b9ebc01beb9e9f2e
#
_entry.id   874fa601e203d986b9ebc01beb9e9f2e
#
_cell.length_a   1.000
_cell.length_b   1.000
_cell.length_c   1.000
_cell.angle_alpha   90.00
_cell.angle_beta   90.00
_cell.angle_gamma   90.00
#
_symmetry.space_group_name_H-M   'P 1'
#
loop_
_entity.id
_entity.type
_entity.pdbx_description
1 polymer ?
#
loop_
_entity_poly.entity_id
_entity_poly.type
_entity_poly.pdbx_seq_one_letter_code
_entity_poly.pdbx_strand_id
1 'polypeptide(L)'
;MAYDHSGQKIHYAIMRHKKLKGSSHLTTVTQHNMRLRETPNADSSAPAPNDLIGSGSVLDDVKACMTRHGVKGVRSKGVWAIEIVCTLSEGFIEASPPGTLQAWTEASIHWARKK
;
A
#
# COMPACT_ATOMS: atom_id res chain seq x y z
N MET A 1 -1.15 10.41 -16.96
CA MET A 1 -0.54 11.52 -16.22
C MET A 1 -1.42 12.76 -16.31
N ALA A 2 -1.55 13.53 -15.23
CA ALA A 2 -2.41 14.71 -15.20
C ALA A 2 -1.65 15.98 -15.58
N TYR A 3 -2.35 16.92 -16.24
CA TYR A 3 -1.80 18.20 -16.65
C TYR A 3 -2.78 19.31 -16.23
N ASP A 4 -2.24 20.49 -15.95
CA ASP A 4 -3.05 21.66 -15.67
C ASP A 4 -3.54 22.32 -16.99
N HIS A 5 -4.23 23.46 -16.87
CA HIS A 5 -4.75 24.16 -18.04
C HIS A 5 -3.67 24.72 -18.96
N SER A 6 -2.44 24.90 -18.48
CA SER A 6 -1.30 25.37 -19.28
C SER A 6 -0.53 24.24 -19.96
N GLY A 7 -0.90 22.98 -19.72
CA GLY A 7 -0.21 21.82 -20.24
C GLY A 7 0.96 21.36 -19.38
N GLN A 8 1.16 21.93 -18.21
CA GLN A 8 2.21 21.51 -17.29
C GLN A 8 1.74 20.31 -16.45
N LYS A 9 2.68 19.40 -16.13
CA LYS A 9 2.39 18.25 -15.27
C LYS A 9 1.99 18.69 -13.87
N ILE A 10 0.90 18.12 -13.36
CA ILE A 10 0.45 18.35 -12.01
C ILE A 10 1.23 17.42 -11.07
N HIS A 11 1.84 18.02 -10.04
CA HIS A 11 2.55 17.26 -9.00
C HIS A 11 1.61 17.06 -7.82
N TYR A 12 1.45 15.81 -7.37
CA TYR A 12 0.56 15.49 -6.25
C TYR A 12 1.08 14.31 -5.43
N ALA A 13 0.65 14.30 -4.19
CA ALA A 13 0.78 13.14 -3.30
C ALA A 13 -0.61 12.82 -2.79
N ILE A 14 -0.97 11.54 -2.77
CA ILE A 14 -2.28 11.09 -2.32
C ILE A 14 -2.10 10.03 -1.24
N MET A 15 -2.89 10.15 -0.18
CA MET A 15 -3.04 9.11 0.82
C MET A 15 -4.50 8.71 0.89
N ARG A 16 -4.77 7.43 0.78
CA ARG A 16 -6.11 6.85 0.90
C ARG A 16 -6.10 5.76 1.94
N HIS A 17 -7.22 5.58 2.62
CA HIS A 17 -7.38 4.49 3.57
C HIS A 17 -8.68 3.75 3.31
N LYS A 18 -8.68 2.46 3.61
CA LYS A 18 -9.83 1.58 3.42
C LYS A 18 -9.90 0.59 4.57
N LYS A 19 -11.09 0.39 5.10
CA LYS A 19 -11.34 -0.63 6.11
C LYS A 19 -11.45 -2.00 5.45
N LEU A 20 -10.72 -2.97 5.97
CA LEU A 20 -10.77 -4.36 5.53
C LEU A 20 -11.59 -5.15 6.54
N LYS A 21 -12.76 -5.65 6.12
CA LYS A 21 -13.77 -6.20 7.02
C LYS A 21 -13.93 -7.71 6.86
N GLY A 22 -12.89 -8.46 6.95
CA GLY A 22 -13.00 -9.90 6.91
C GLY A 22 -11.78 -10.54 6.29
N SER A 23 -11.61 -11.84 6.56
CA SER A 23 -10.48 -12.59 6.07
C SER A 23 -10.42 -12.64 4.54
N SER A 24 -11.57 -12.65 3.87
CA SER A 24 -11.61 -12.65 2.41
C SER A 24 -11.04 -11.36 1.81
N HIS A 25 -11.28 -10.21 2.43
CA HIS A 25 -10.68 -8.94 1.99
C HIS A 25 -9.15 -8.97 2.13
N LEU A 26 -8.65 -9.51 3.25
CA LEU A 26 -7.22 -9.63 3.48
C LEU A 26 -6.55 -10.55 2.46
N THR A 27 -7.21 -11.65 2.13
CA THR A 27 -6.73 -12.58 1.09
C THR A 27 -6.70 -11.90 -0.27
N THR A 28 -7.73 -11.14 -0.62
CA THR A 28 -7.79 -10.40 -1.87
C THR A 28 -6.65 -9.37 -1.98
N VAL A 29 -6.38 -8.65 -0.90
CA VAL A 29 -5.27 -7.69 -0.84
C VAL A 29 -3.93 -8.40 -1.05
N THR A 30 -3.73 -9.55 -0.41
CA THR A 30 -2.53 -10.36 -0.60
C THR A 30 -2.37 -10.76 -2.06
N GLN A 31 -3.42 -11.28 -2.69
CA GLN A 31 -3.38 -11.71 -4.09
C GLN A 31 -3.02 -10.54 -5.01
N HIS A 32 -3.57 -9.36 -4.76
CA HIS A 32 -3.27 -8.16 -5.53
C HIS A 32 -1.81 -7.72 -5.33
N ASN A 33 -1.36 -7.61 -4.09
CA ASN A 33 -0.01 -7.13 -3.76
C ASN A 33 1.07 -8.07 -4.27
N MET A 34 0.82 -9.38 -4.23
CA MET A 34 1.79 -10.39 -4.65
C MET A 34 1.63 -10.75 -6.14
N ARG A 35 0.75 -10.07 -6.86
CA ARG A 35 0.49 -10.35 -8.29
C ARG A 35 0.03 -11.78 -8.56
N LEU A 36 -0.71 -12.37 -7.62
CA LEU A 36 -1.32 -13.69 -7.78
C LEU A 36 -2.60 -13.64 -8.61
N ARG A 37 -3.12 -12.43 -8.84
CA ARG A 37 -4.27 -12.15 -9.70
C ARG A 37 -3.85 -11.20 -10.80
N GLU A 38 -4.57 -11.24 -11.92
CA GLU A 38 -4.36 -10.28 -13.00
C GLU A 38 -4.55 -8.86 -12.49
N THR A 39 -3.58 -8.00 -12.74
CA THR A 39 -3.59 -6.60 -12.34
C THR A 39 -3.28 -5.75 -13.58
N PRO A 40 -4.32 -5.32 -14.34
CA PRO A 40 -4.11 -4.67 -15.65
C PRO A 40 -3.23 -3.42 -15.61
N ASN A 41 -3.25 -2.69 -14.50
CA ASN A 41 -2.47 -1.45 -14.35
C ASN A 41 -1.05 -1.67 -13.83
N ALA A 42 -0.67 -2.93 -13.57
CA ALA A 42 0.67 -3.24 -13.10
C ALA A 42 1.58 -3.54 -14.28
N ASP A 43 2.83 -3.05 -14.21
CA ASP A 43 3.85 -3.32 -15.21
C ASP A 43 4.50 -4.67 -14.91
N SER A 44 4.03 -5.71 -15.60
CA SER A 44 4.58 -7.07 -15.45
C SER A 44 5.99 -7.21 -16.03
N SER A 45 6.42 -6.26 -16.85
CA SER A 45 7.75 -6.27 -17.47
C SER A 45 8.78 -5.48 -16.65
N ALA A 46 8.38 -4.92 -15.51
CA ALA A 46 9.28 -4.17 -14.64
C ALA A 46 10.49 -5.02 -14.25
N PRO A 47 11.71 -4.44 -14.26
CA PRO A 47 12.93 -5.22 -14.04
C PRO A 47 13.11 -5.68 -12.59
N ALA A 48 12.40 -5.08 -11.65
CA ALA A 48 12.48 -5.41 -10.22
C ALA A 48 11.09 -5.78 -9.68
N PRO A 49 11.00 -6.79 -8.80
CA PRO A 49 9.75 -7.09 -8.12
C PRO A 49 9.40 -5.98 -7.11
N ASN A 50 8.17 -5.98 -6.64
CA ASN A 50 7.76 -5.09 -5.55
C ASN A 50 8.54 -5.42 -4.28
N ASP A 51 8.96 -4.39 -3.55
CA ASP A 51 9.54 -4.57 -2.22
C ASP A 51 8.46 -5.00 -1.25
N LEU A 52 8.82 -5.93 -0.37
CA LEU A 52 7.90 -6.48 0.61
C LEU A 52 8.49 -6.43 2.01
N ILE A 53 7.72 -5.92 2.96
CA ILE A 53 8.02 -6.00 4.38
C ILE A 53 6.88 -6.81 5.02
N GLY A 54 7.20 -7.96 5.60
CA GLY A 54 6.22 -8.88 6.17
C GLY A 54 6.33 -10.28 5.57
N SER A 55 5.37 -11.15 5.88
CA SER A 55 5.40 -12.55 5.45
C SER A 55 4.99 -12.78 4.00
N GLY A 56 4.36 -11.80 3.37
CA GLY A 56 3.72 -11.96 2.06
C GLY A 56 2.24 -12.32 2.16
N SER A 57 1.75 -12.73 3.32
CA SER A 57 0.33 -12.96 3.56
C SER A 57 -0.19 -11.92 4.53
N VAL A 58 -1.01 -11.01 4.03
CA VAL A 58 -1.63 -9.96 4.87
C VAL A 58 -2.50 -10.60 5.95
N LEU A 59 -3.25 -11.65 5.60
CA LEU A 59 -4.10 -12.34 6.56
C LEU A 59 -3.30 -12.93 7.72
N ASP A 60 -2.20 -13.61 7.42
CA ASP A 60 -1.36 -14.21 8.47
C ASP A 60 -0.69 -13.14 9.34
N ASP A 61 -0.24 -12.05 8.75
CA ASP A 61 0.37 -10.95 9.48
C ASP A 61 -0.63 -10.27 10.42
N VAL A 62 -1.88 -10.07 9.96
CA VAL A 62 -2.94 -9.49 10.79
C VAL A 62 -3.30 -10.43 11.94
N LYS A 63 -3.44 -11.73 11.67
CA LYS A 63 -3.72 -12.72 12.72
C LYS A 63 -2.61 -12.76 13.77
N ALA A 64 -1.36 -12.70 13.35
CA ALA A 64 -0.21 -12.67 14.27
C ALA A 64 -0.24 -11.40 15.14
N CYS A 65 -0.58 -10.26 14.55
CA CYS A 65 -0.72 -9.00 15.28
C CYS A 65 -1.85 -9.08 16.31
N MET A 66 -3.00 -9.63 15.93
CA MET A 66 -4.13 -9.84 16.84
C MET A 66 -3.73 -10.73 18.03
N THR A 67 -3.01 -11.80 17.76
CA THR A 67 -2.53 -12.72 18.80
C THR A 67 -1.59 -12.00 19.78
N ARG A 68 -0.65 -11.20 19.27
CA ARG A 68 0.27 -10.43 20.12
C ARG A 68 -0.46 -9.44 21.04
N HIS A 69 -1.60 -8.93 20.61
CA HIS A 69 -2.38 -7.94 21.37
C HIS A 69 -3.55 -8.56 22.13
N GLY A 70 -3.62 -9.89 22.18
CA GLY A 70 -4.66 -10.60 22.95
C GLY A 70 -6.05 -10.53 22.32
N VAL A 71 -6.15 -10.22 21.05
CA VAL A 71 -7.43 -10.19 20.33
C VAL A 71 -7.78 -11.62 19.92
N LYS A 72 -8.88 -12.15 20.43
CA LYS A 72 -9.28 -13.55 20.18
C LYS A 72 -10.16 -13.72 18.95
N GLY A 73 -10.76 -12.65 18.46
CA GLY A 73 -11.59 -12.69 17.28
C GLY A 73 -12.21 -11.34 16.97
N VAL A 74 -12.82 -11.24 15.82
CA VAL A 74 -13.48 -10.01 15.37
C VAL A 74 -14.94 -10.33 15.12
N ARG A 75 -15.83 -9.50 15.66
CA ARG A 75 -17.28 -9.66 15.45
C ARG A 75 -17.64 -9.56 13.97
N SER A 76 -18.79 -10.12 13.60
CA SER A 76 -19.34 -9.97 12.26
C SER A 76 -19.39 -8.50 11.86
N LYS A 77 -18.95 -8.17 10.65
CA LYS A 77 -18.82 -6.80 10.13
C LYS A 77 -17.78 -5.94 10.86
N GLY A 78 -16.97 -6.52 11.74
CA GLY A 78 -15.88 -5.80 12.39
C GLY A 78 -14.73 -5.52 11.43
N VAL A 79 -13.95 -4.48 11.74
CA VAL A 79 -12.77 -4.11 10.96
C VAL A 79 -11.59 -4.96 11.41
N TRP A 80 -10.97 -5.69 10.47
CA TRP A 80 -9.79 -6.51 10.71
C TRP A 80 -8.50 -5.71 10.58
N ALA A 81 -8.47 -4.80 9.60
CA ALA A 81 -7.30 -3.99 9.32
C ALA A 81 -7.71 -2.73 8.57
N ILE A 82 -6.80 -1.78 8.50
CA ILE A 82 -6.94 -0.60 7.65
C ILE A 82 -5.82 -0.63 6.63
N GLU A 83 -6.19 -0.62 5.36
CA GLU A 83 -5.24 -0.48 4.26
C GLU A 83 -4.96 0.99 4.04
N ILE A 84 -3.68 1.36 3.99
CA ILE A 84 -3.26 2.72 3.68
C ILE A 84 -2.47 2.67 2.40
N VAL A 85 -2.90 3.45 1.41
CA VAL A 85 -2.23 3.58 0.12
C VAL A 85 -1.67 4.98 0.01
N CYS A 86 -0.36 5.09 -0.18
CA CYS A 86 0.32 6.37 -0.38
C CYS A 86 0.91 6.37 -1.78
N THR A 87 0.60 7.40 -2.57
CA THR A 87 1.09 7.53 -3.94
C THR A 87 1.68 8.91 -4.19
N LEU A 88 2.67 8.94 -5.08
CA LEU A 88 3.25 10.18 -5.61
C LEU A 88 3.04 10.21 -7.11
N SER A 89 2.82 11.41 -7.66
CA SER A 89 2.74 11.57 -9.10
C SER A 89 4.09 11.28 -9.75
N GLU A 90 4.05 10.65 -10.90
CA GLU A 90 5.25 10.33 -11.67
C GLU A 90 6.06 11.60 -12.01
N GLY A 91 5.39 12.68 -12.37
CA GLY A 91 6.05 13.94 -12.67
C GLY A 91 6.82 14.52 -11.49
N PHE A 92 6.30 14.36 -10.26
CA PHE A 92 7.01 14.79 -9.06
C PHE A 92 8.28 13.97 -8.86
N ILE A 93 8.21 12.65 -9.03
CA ILE A 93 9.36 11.76 -8.89
C ILE A 93 10.44 12.13 -9.91
N GLU A 94 10.07 12.33 -11.17
CA GLU A 94 10.99 12.68 -12.24
C GLU A 94 11.69 14.04 -12.01
N ALA A 95 10.96 15.01 -11.44
CA ALA A 95 11.48 16.36 -11.19
C ALA A 95 12.28 16.47 -9.89
N SER A 96 12.31 15.42 -9.07
CA SER A 96 12.94 15.45 -7.76
C SER A 96 14.39 14.92 -7.80
N PRO A 97 15.25 15.29 -6.83
CA PRO A 97 16.60 14.74 -6.74
C PRO A 97 16.62 13.22 -6.57
N PRO A 98 17.70 12.54 -6.97
CA PRO A 98 17.85 11.11 -6.71
C PRO A 98 17.70 10.79 -5.23
N GLY A 99 17.02 9.67 -4.91
CA GLY A 99 16.79 9.26 -3.53
C GLY A 99 15.51 9.81 -2.90
N THR A 100 14.81 10.73 -3.57
CA THR A 100 13.55 11.29 -3.04
C THR A 100 12.50 10.21 -2.82
N LEU A 101 12.32 9.30 -3.77
CA LEU A 101 11.34 8.22 -3.64
C LEU A 101 11.65 7.31 -2.45
N GLN A 102 12.92 6.96 -2.27
CA GLN A 102 13.34 6.14 -1.13
C GLN A 102 13.09 6.86 0.20
N ALA A 103 13.47 8.13 0.30
CA ALA A 103 13.26 8.92 1.51
C ALA A 103 11.77 9.06 1.86
N TRP A 104 10.93 9.28 0.85
CA TRP A 104 9.49 9.35 1.02
C TRP A 104 8.91 8.01 1.49
N THR A 105 9.36 6.90 0.92
CA THR A 105 8.93 5.56 1.30
C THR A 105 9.29 5.28 2.76
N GLU A 106 10.53 5.56 3.16
CA GLU A 106 10.99 5.36 4.55
C GLU A 106 10.19 6.22 5.54
N ALA A 107 9.94 7.47 5.17
CA ALA A 107 9.15 8.38 6.00
C ALA A 107 7.70 7.89 6.16
N SER A 108 7.11 7.37 5.11
CA SER A 108 5.75 6.82 5.12
C SER A 108 5.65 5.60 6.03
N ILE A 109 6.61 4.69 5.96
CA ILE A 109 6.68 3.50 6.82
C ILE A 109 6.85 3.92 8.28
N HIS A 110 7.74 4.86 8.55
CA HIS A 110 7.98 5.36 9.90
C HIS A 110 6.71 5.99 10.48
N TRP A 111 6.00 6.79 9.70
CA TRP A 111 4.72 7.39 10.11
C TRP A 111 3.69 6.31 10.45
N ALA A 112 3.55 5.31 9.60
CA ALA A 112 2.58 4.23 9.80
C ALA A 112 2.86 3.44 11.08
N ARG A 113 4.13 3.20 11.40
CA ARG A 113 4.53 2.46 12.61
C ARG A 113 4.21 3.20 13.90
N LYS A 114 4.06 4.51 13.86
CA LYS A 114 3.70 5.32 15.03
C LYS A 114 2.20 5.31 15.34
N LYS A 115 1.38 4.85 14.42
CA LYS A 115 -0.07 4.79 14.57
C LYS A 115 -0.52 3.42 15.03
#